data_5160524bdff6b4da15d566816e68a19e
#
_entry.id   5160524bdff6b4da15d566816e68a19e
#
_cell.length_a   1.000
_cell.length_b   1.000
_cell.length_c   1.000
_cell.angle_alpha   90.00
_cell.angle_beta   90.00
_cell.angle_gamma   90.00
#
_symmetry.space_group_name_H-M   'P 1'
#
loop_
_entity.id
_entity.type
_entity.pdbx_description
1 polymer ?
#
loop_
_entity_poly.entity_id
_entity_poly.type
_entity_poly.pdbx_seq_one_letter_code
_entity_poly.pdbx_strand_id
1 'polypeptide(L)'
;MAVAGESTSFKYGFFHDSCTGYEIILGDGSIVTATPDNEYADLFHATPGSYGSLGLVTAASIRLIPALPYVAMAYTHFDRVSDLMSYLAEANERPTTDFIEGIGFSPSSFVACEGMEVSADSAHAGVYGKMRRLSRFYSPWFYRHVQKKRGDMVRDPLSVCDVIPLEDYLFRHDRGSFWMASYKMPSLLGRGLGFLLSSHNMYKMATALPSVFDKSEILLQVPPFASH
;
A
#
# COMPACT_ATOMS: atom_id res chain seq x y z
N MET A 1 16.29 -6.28 2.45
CA MET A 1 14.90 -5.94 2.07
C MET A 1 14.57 -6.70 0.81
N ALA A 2 13.45 -7.41 0.73
CA ALA A 2 13.10 -8.13 -0.48
C ALA A 2 12.83 -7.12 -1.61
N VAL A 3 13.51 -7.27 -2.74
CA VAL A 3 13.27 -6.44 -3.93
C VAL A 3 11.91 -6.79 -4.56
N ALA A 4 11.37 -7.98 -4.27
CA ALA A 4 9.99 -8.33 -4.56
C ALA A 4 9.06 -7.66 -3.54
N GLY A 5 8.62 -6.46 -3.83
CA GLY A 5 7.73 -5.66 -2.99
C GLY A 5 6.36 -5.47 -3.64
N GLU A 6 5.38 -5.13 -2.82
CA GLU A 6 4.06 -4.75 -3.30
C GLU A 6 4.13 -3.47 -4.14
N SER A 7 3.24 -3.35 -5.11
CA SER A 7 3.04 -2.14 -5.90
C SER A 7 1.74 -1.46 -5.47
N THR A 8 1.69 -0.13 -5.59
CA THR A 8 0.47 0.65 -5.35
C THR A 8 -0.43 0.75 -6.58
N SER A 9 0.09 0.41 -7.76
CA SER A 9 -0.68 0.43 -9.01
C SER A 9 -0.52 -0.87 -9.77
N PHE A 10 -1.62 -1.47 -10.15
CA PHE A 10 -1.67 -2.70 -10.97
C PHE A 10 -1.07 -2.51 -12.37
N LYS A 11 -1.01 -1.27 -12.88
CA LYS A 11 -0.50 -0.95 -14.23
C LYS A 11 0.99 -1.22 -14.41
N TYR A 12 1.75 -1.22 -13.31
CA TYR A 12 3.22 -1.25 -13.36
C TYR A 12 3.82 -2.51 -12.77
N GLY A 13 2.98 -3.49 -12.41
CA GLY A 13 3.41 -4.74 -11.79
C GLY A 13 3.97 -4.55 -10.38
N PHE A 14 4.83 -5.46 -9.95
CA PHE A 14 5.53 -5.37 -8.68
C PHE A 14 6.71 -4.39 -8.75
N PHE A 15 7.30 -4.06 -7.61
CA PHE A 15 8.43 -3.14 -7.56
C PHE A 15 9.59 -3.58 -8.47
N HIS A 16 9.90 -4.89 -8.50
CA HIS A 16 10.98 -5.41 -9.33
C HIS A 16 10.71 -5.28 -10.84
N ASP A 17 9.44 -5.24 -11.28
CA ASP A 17 9.10 -5.01 -12.70
C ASP A 17 9.45 -3.57 -13.14
N SER A 18 9.57 -2.66 -12.18
CA SER A 18 10.02 -1.29 -12.41
C SER A 18 11.53 -1.12 -12.36
N CYS A 19 12.27 -2.14 -11.90
CA CYS A 19 13.72 -2.09 -11.80
C CYS A 19 14.38 -2.32 -13.16
N THR A 20 15.46 -1.60 -13.42
CA THR A 20 16.30 -1.72 -14.63
C THR A 20 17.72 -2.19 -14.31
N GLY A 21 18.07 -2.26 -13.02
CA GLY A 21 19.38 -2.74 -12.58
C GLY A 21 19.49 -2.79 -11.07
N TYR A 22 20.38 -3.65 -10.58
CA TYR A 22 20.76 -3.77 -9.18
C TYR A 22 22.26 -3.66 -9.01
N GLU A 23 22.73 -2.93 -8.01
CA GLU A 23 24.08 -3.05 -7.49
C GLU A 23 24.06 -4.08 -6.35
N ILE A 24 24.92 -5.08 -6.44
CA ILE A 24 24.91 -6.24 -5.54
C ILE A 24 26.32 -6.52 -5.05
N ILE A 25 26.51 -6.66 -3.74
CA ILE A 25 27.72 -7.21 -3.13
C ILE A 25 27.57 -8.72 -3.08
N LEU A 26 28.45 -9.45 -3.76
CA LEU A 26 28.47 -10.91 -3.78
C LEU A 26 29.15 -11.48 -2.52
N GLY A 27 29.05 -12.81 -2.34
CA GLY A 27 29.62 -13.48 -1.17
C GLY A 27 31.15 -13.42 -1.05
N ASP A 28 31.86 -13.15 -2.13
CA ASP A 28 33.31 -12.94 -2.17
C ASP A 28 33.71 -11.46 -1.91
N GLY A 29 32.73 -10.58 -1.70
CA GLY A 29 32.93 -9.16 -1.49
C GLY A 29 33.03 -8.32 -2.78
N SER A 30 32.95 -8.92 -3.95
CA SER A 30 32.90 -8.18 -5.21
C SER A 30 31.59 -7.43 -5.36
N ILE A 31 31.63 -6.24 -5.97
CA ILE A 31 30.46 -5.41 -6.28
C ILE A 31 30.19 -5.51 -7.77
N VAL A 32 28.99 -5.94 -8.11
CA VAL A 32 28.56 -6.08 -9.49
C VAL A 32 27.30 -5.27 -9.77
N THR A 33 27.13 -4.81 -11.01
CA THR A 33 25.87 -4.23 -11.48
C THR A 33 25.19 -5.24 -12.38
N ALA A 34 24.04 -5.76 -11.91
CA ALA A 34 23.22 -6.72 -12.66
C ALA A 34 22.11 -5.96 -13.39
N THR A 35 22.03 -6.17 -14.71
CA THR A 35 20.97 -5.65 -15.60
C THR A 35 20.41 -6.78 -16.46
N PRO A 36 19.22 -6.59 -17.10
CA PRO A 36 18.65 -7.63 -17.98
C PRO A 36 19.55 -8.04 -19.15
N ASP A 37 20.47 -7.16 -19.56
CA ASP A 37 21.18 -7.25 -20.83
C ASP A 37 22.71 -7.45 -20.68
N ASN A 38 23.23 -7.61 -19.44
CA ASN A 38 24.66 -7.80 -19.21
C ASN A 38 25.01 -9.23 -18.75
N GLU A 39 26.29 -9.49 -18.49
CA GLU A 39 26.80 -10.78 -18.03
C GLU A 39 26.17 -11.28 -16.72
N TYR A 40 25.53 -10.39 -15.94
CA TYR A 40 24.83 -10.71 -14.70
C TYR A 40 23.31 -10.74 -14.87
N ALA A 41 22.79 -10.97 -16.10
CA ALA A 41 21.33 -11.01 -16.37
C ALA A 41 20.60 -12.08 -15.54
N ASP A 42 21.20 -13.26 -15.37
CA ASP A 42 20.64 -14.31 -14.53
C ASP A 42 20.53 -13.87 -13.07
N LEU A 43 21.55 -13.16 -12.56
CA LEU A 43 21.53 -12.60 -11.21
C LEU A 43 20.45 -11.50 -11.08
N PHE A 44 20.28 -10.65 -12.10
CA PHE A 44 19.22 -9.64 -12.13
C PHE A 44 17.85 -10.29 -11.97
N HIS A 45 17.54 -11.30 -12.76
CA HIS A 45 16.24 -12.00 -12.71
C HIS A 45 16.03 -12.84 -11.45
N ALA A 46 17.11 -13.37 -10.86
CA ALA A 46 17.04 -14.18 -9.65
C ALA A 46 17.02 -13.35 -8.34
N THR A 47 17.40 -12.08 -8.39
CA THR A 47 17.49 -11.20 -7.19
C THR A 47 16.14 -10.94 -6.52
N PRO A 48 15.02 -10.67 -7.25
CA PRO A 48 13.71 -10.55 -6.63
C PRO A 48 13.31 -11.82 -5.88
N GLY A 49 12.93 -11.67 -4.59
CA GLY A 49 12.53 -12.82 -3.76
C GLY A 49 13.67 -13.70 -3.24
N SER A 50 14.95 -13.41 -3.55
CA SER A 50 16.12 -14.19 -3.10
C SER A 50 16.40 -14.09 -1.60
N TYR A 51 15.78 -13.17 -0.88
CA TYR A 51 15.99 -12.92 0.57
C TYR A 51 17.47 -12.70 0.96
N GLY A 52 18.28 -12.19 0.03
CA GLY A 52 19.69 -11.94 0.25
C GLY A 52 20.59 -13.17 0.12
N SER A 53 20.06 -14.33 -0.34
CA SER A 53 20.87 -15.55 -0.54
C SER A 53 21.89 -15.46 -1.68
N LEU A 54 21.65 -14.55 -2.64
CA LEU A 54 22.53 -14.34 -3.80
C LEU A 54 23.53 -13.21 -3.61
N GLY A 55 23.31 -12.35 -2.61
CA GLY A 55 24.13 -11.19 -2.32
C GLY A 55 23.35 -10.10 -1.62
N LEU A 56 24.03 -9.03 -1.26
CA LEU A 56 23.44 -7.85 -0.63
C LEU A 56 23.16 -6.78 -1.70
N VAL A 57 21.89 -6.50 -1.97
CA VAL A 57 21.50 -5.37 -2.84
C VAL A 57 21.76 -4.05 -2.13
N THR A 58 22.61 -3.21 -2.69
CA THR A 58 23.01 -1.89 -2.16
C THR A 58 22.30 -0.75 -2.87
N ALA A 59 21.97 -0.92 -4.16
CA ALA A 59 21.23 0.06 -4.94
C ALA A 59 20.32 -0.63 -5.97
N ALA A 60 19.23 0.05 -6.34
CA ALA A 60 18.37 -0.34 -7.44
C ALA A 60 18.12 0.86 -8.37
N SER A 61 18.27 0.65 -9.67
CA SER A 61 17.85 1.58 -10.70
C SER A 61 16.40 1.31 -11.07
N ILE A 62 15.53 2.33 -11.03
CA ILE A 62 14.09 2.20 -11.31
C ILE A 62 13.66 3.13 -12.42
N ARG A 63 12.67 2.71 -13.21
CA ARG A 63 12.00 3.58 -14.17
C ARG A 63 11.13 4.57 -13.44
N LEU A 64 11.16 5.82 -13.87
CA LEU A 64 10.27 6.86 -13.40
C LEU A 64 9.21 7.15 -14.46
N ILE A 65 8.01 7.49 -14.00
CA ILE A 65 6.88 7.87 -14.84
C ILE A 65 6.41 9.27 -14.45
N PRO A 66 5.83 10.05 -15.37
CA PRO A 66 5.08 11.25 -15.02
C PRO A 66 3.93 10.90 -14.08
N ALA A 67 3.68 11.72 -13.08
CA ALA A 67 2.59 11.54 -12.13
C ALA A 67 1.84 12.85 -11.93
N LEU A 68 0.53 12.78 -11.74
CA LEU A 68 -0.28 13.94 -11.39
C LEU A 68 -0.34 14.11 -9.87
N PRO A 69 -0.50 15.35 -9.36
CA PRO A 69 -0.28 15.66 -7.95
C PRO A 69 -1.39 15.16 -7.01
N TYR A 70 -2.52 14.71 -7.52
CA TYR A 70 -3.66 14.26 -6.72
C TYR A 70 -4.26 12.98 -7.26
N VAL A 71 -4.93 12.23 -6.37
CA VAL A 71 -5.74 11.06 -6.68
C VAL A 71 -7.19 11.36 -6.32
N ALA A 72 -8.09 11.27 -7.29
CA ALA A 72 -9.52 11.25 -7.06
C ALA A 72 -9.93 9.83 -6.72
N MET A 73 -10.47 9.62 -5.51
CA MET A 73 -10.86 8.32 -4.98
C MET A 73 -12.36 8.17 -4.97
N ALA A 74 -12.85 7.09 -5.56
CA ALA A 74 -14.22 6.62 -5.42
C ALA A 74 -14.26 5.37 -4.53
N TYR A 75 -15.33 5.26 -3.72
CA TYR A 75 -15.52 4.12 -2.83
C TYR A 75 -16.86 3.47 -3.14
N THR A 76 -16.88 2.15 -3.30
CA THR A 76 -18.11 1.38 -3.59
C THR A 76 -18.22 0.22 -2.61
N HIS A 77 -19.39 0.09 -1.95
CA HIS A 77 -19.66 -0.96 -0.97
C HIS A 77 -20.26 -2.19 -1.62
N PHE A 78 -19.87 -3.36 -1.11
CA PHE A 78 -20.39 -4.66 -1.51
C PHE A 78 -20.67 -5.53 -0.27
N ASP A 79 -21.77 -6.27 -0.30
CA ASP A 79 -22.12 -7.22 0.75
C ASP A 79 -21.56 -8.63 0.48
N ARG A 80 -21.11 -8.89 -0.75
CA ARG A 80 -20.57 -10.18 -1.19
C ARG A 80 -19.20 -10.00 -1.82
N VAL A 81 -18.27 -10.89 -1.47
CA VAL A 81 -16.94 -10.89 -2.04
C VAL A 81 -16.93 -11.12 -3.56
N SER A 82 -17.88 -11.95 -4.07
CA SER A 82 -18.01 -12.18 -5.52
C SER A 82 -18.27 -10.90 -6.29
N ASP A 83 -19.13 -10.03 -5.76
CA ASP A 83 -19.51 -8.78 -6.42
C ASP A 83 -18.35 -7.77 -6.37
N LEU A 84 -17.61 -7.72 -5.25
CA LEU A 84 -16.37 -6.97 -5.16
C LEU A 84 -15.36 -7.46 -6.22
N MET A 85 -15.13 -8.77 -6.32
CA MET A 85 -14.14 -9.32 -7.27
C MET A 85 -14.51 -9.03 -8.72
N SER A 86 -15.81 -9.13 -9.08
CA SER A 86 -16.30 -8.75 -10.40
C SER A 86 -16.06 -7.27 -10.68
N TYR A 87 -16.36 -6.39 -9.72
CA TYR A 87 -16.11 -4.96 -9.85
C TYR A 87 -14.63 -4.63 -10.02
N LEU A 88 -13.74 -5.27 -9.22
CA LEU A 88 -12.30 -5.06 -9.31
C LEU A 88 -11.75 -5.52 -10.67
N ALA A 89 -12.24 -6.65 -11.20
CA ALA A 89 -11.88 -7.13 -12.53
C ALA A 89 -12.30 -6.14 -13.62
N GLU A 90 -13.52 -5.63 -13.57
CA GLU A 90 -14.00 -4.61 -14.52
C GLU A 90 -13.23 -3.30 -14.41
N ALA A 91 -12.95 -2.84 -13.18
CA ALA A 91 -12.21 -1.61 -12.94
C ALA A 91 -10.76 -1.70 -13.44
N ASN A 92 -10.15 -2.89 -13.38
CA ASN A 92 -8.81 -3.16 -13.90
C ASN A 92 -8.70 -2.93 -15.43
N GLU A 93 -9.79 -3.11 -16.15
CA GLU A 93 -9.84 -2.89 -17.61
C GLU A 93 -10.15 -1.44 -18.00
N ARG A 94 -10.50 -0.58 -17.04
CA ARG A 94 -10.84 0.83 -17.33
C ARG A 94 -9.58 1.66 -17.55
N PRO A 95 -9.46 2.37 -18.69
CA PRO A 95 -8.29 3.23 -18.93
C PRO A 95 -8.11 4.36 -17.92
N THR A 96 -9.19 4.80 -17.30
CA THR A 96 -9.21 5.90 -16.32
C THR A 96 -8.84 5.48 -14.90
N THR A 97 -8.77 4.19 -14.62
CA THR A 97 -8.41 3.66 -13.29
C THR A 97 -6.89 3.52 -13.20
N ASP A 98 -6.27 4.22 -12.26
CA ASP A 98 -4.83 4.15 -11.99
C ASP A 98 -4.50 3.29 -10.77
N PHE A 99 -5.41 3.27 -9.80
CA PHE A 99 -5.25 2.57 -8.54
C PHE A 99 -6.52 1.80 -8.19
N ILE A 100 -6.37 0.60 -7.66
CA ILE A 100 -7.48 -0.24 -7.27
C ILE A 100 -7.14 -1.04 -6.02
N GLU A 101 -8.06 -1.09 -5.07
CA GLU A 101 -7.88 -1.81 -3.81
C GLU A 101 -9.24 -2.30 -3.30
N GLY A 102 -9.29 -3.53 -2.78
CA GLY A 102 -10.45 -4.07 -2.09
C GLY A 102 -10.18 -4.25 -0.60
N ILE A 103 -11.01 -3.67 0.27
CA ILE A 103 -10.89 -3.81 1.73
C ILE A 103 -12.09 -4.58 2.28
N GLY A 104 -11.83 -5.72 2.93
CA GLY A 104 -12.84 -6.50 3.66
C GLY A 104 -12.88 -6.09 5.14
N PHE A 105 -14.06 -5.72 5.63
CA PHE A 105 -14.28 -5.35 7.03
C PHE A 105 -14.99 -6.47 7.82
N SER A 106 -15.73 -7.31 7.15
CA SER A 106 -16.41 -8.51 7.69
C SER A 106 -16.74 -9.46 6.53
N PRO A 107 -17.20 -10.69 6.81
CA PRO A 107 -17.63 -11.65 5.77
C PRO A 107 -18.75 -11.14 4.84
N SER A 108 -19.49 -10.10 5.25
CA SER A 108 -20.57 -9.47 4.48
C SER A 108 -20.40 -7.98 4.29
N SER A 109 -19.15 -7.49 4.27
CA SER A 109 -18.91 -6.05 4.10
C SER A 109 -17.55 -5.78 3.51
N PHE A 110 -17.55 -5.32 2.29
CA PHE A 110 -16.38 -5.05 1.48
C PHE A 110 -16.50 -3.67 0.84
N VAL A 111 -15.37 -3.02 0.60
CA VAL A 111 -15.33 -1.74 -0.12
C VAL A 111 -14.27 -1.82 -1.20
N ALA A 112 -14.63 -1.51 -2.43
CA ALA A 112 -13.68 -1.18 -3.48
C ALA A 112 -13.27 0.28 -3.34
N CYS A 113 -11.98 0.54 -3.44
CA CYS A 113 -11.37 1.85 -3.52
C CYS A 113 -10.76 1.98 -4.93
N GLU A 114 -11.32 2.82 -5.77
CA GLU A 114 -10.85 3.07 -7.13
C GLU A 114 -10.29 4.49 -7.21
N GLY A 115 -9.07 4.64 -7.71
CA GLY A 115 -8.35 5.90 -7.79
C GLY A 115 -7.95 6.26 -9.21
N MET A 116 -8.06 7.55 -9.53
CA MET A 116 -7.62 8.14 -10.78
C MET A 116 -6.71 9.34 -10.48
N GLU A 117 -5.57 9.44 -11.16
CA GLU A 117 -4.73 10.61 -11.06
C GLU A 117 -5.40 11.83 -11.69
N VAL A 118 -5.35 12.98 -11.00
CA VAL A 118 -5.96 14.22 -11.46
C VAL A 118 -5.03 15.41 -11.29
N SER A 119 -5.18 16.39 -12.20
CA SER A 119 -4.41 17.64 -12.13
C SER A 119 -4.81 18.49 -10.93
N ALA A 120 -3.95 19.45 -10.57
CA ALA A 120 -4.23 20.40 -9.51
C ALA A 120 -5.48 21.23 -9.76
N ASP A 121 -5.69 21.68 -11.01
CA ASP A 121 -6.86 22.47 -11.38
C ASP A 121 -8.15 21.68 -11.21
N SER A 122 -8.18 20.45 -11.68
CA SER A 122 -9.34 19.55 -11.54
C SER A 122 -9.61 19.21 -10.06
N ALA A 123 -8.56 19.00 -9.28
CA ALA A 123 -8.66 18.72 -7.84
C ALA A 123 -9.27 19.91 -7.07
N HIS A 124 -8.82 21.12 -7.36
CA HIS A 124 -9.32 22.35 -6.71
C HIS A 124 -10.69 22.80 -7.20
N ALA A 125 -11.09 22.42 -8.40
CA ALA A 125 -12.44 22.69 -8.93
C ALA A 125 -13.56 21.96 -8.15
N GLY A 126 -13.20 21.00 -7.27
CA GLY A 126 -14.17 20.27 -6.43
C GLY A 126 -15.04 19.26 -7.20
N VAL A 127 -14.71 18.97 -8.45
CA VAL A 127 -15.48 18.08 -9.33
C VAL A 127 -15.47 16.63 -8.81
N TYR A 128 -14.36 16.23 -8.20
CA TYR A 128 -14.13 14.84 -7.75
C TYR A 128 -14.35 14.62 -6.24
N GLY A 129 -14.90 15.59 -5.52
CA GLY A 129 -15.18 15.45 -4.10
C GLY A 129 -14.36 16.37 -3.20
N LYS A 130 -14.26 15.99 -1.92
CA LYS A 130 -13.60 16.82 -0.90
C LYS A 130 -12.11 16.50 -0.79
N MET A 131 -11.29 17.57 -0.72
CA MET A 131 -9.87 17.45 -0.44
C MET A 131 -9.63 16.79 0.93
N ARG A 132 -8.80 15.74 0.98
CA ARG A 132 -8.42 15.01 2.19
C ARG A 132 -6.91 14.96 2.35
N ARG A 133 -6.45 15.22 3.57
CA ARG A 133 -5.06 14.99 3.97
C ARG A 133 -5.02 13.77 4.91
N LEU A 134 -4.36 12.70 4.47
CA LEU A 134 -4.23 11.47 5.26
C LEU A 134 -2.96 11.44 6.12
N SER A 135 -1.93 12.20 5.74
CA SER A 135 -0.65 12.28 6.43
C SER A 135 -0.70 12.99 7.78
N ARG A 136 -1.70 13.85 8.01
CA ARG A 136 -1.79 14.65 9.25
C ARG A 136 -2.03 13.77 10.47
N PHE A 137 -1.37 14.09 11.59
CA PHE A 137 -1.43 13.29 12.84
C PHE A 137 -2.85 13.09 13.38
N TYR A 138 -3.77 14.03 13.14
CA TYR A 138 -5.17 13.95 13.56
C TYR A 138 -6.10 13.28 12.54
N SER A 139 -5.61 12.99 11.33
CA SER A 139 -6.39 12.29 10.32
C SER A 139 -6.65 10.85 10.76
N PRO A 140 -7.83 10.29 10.50
CA PRO A 140 -8.06 8.88 10.73
C PRO A 140 -7.12 8.03 9.88
N TRP A 141 -6.79 6.84 10.34
CA TRP A 141 -6.10 5.86 9.51
C TRP A 141 -6.94 5.54 8.28
N PHE A 142 -6.31 5.27 7.15
CA PHE A 142 -7.02 5.13 5.87
C PHE A 142 -8.14 4.08 5.93
N TYR A 143 -7.87 2.87 6.44
CA TYR A 143 -8.91 1.84 6.52
C TYR A 143 -10.10 2.26 7.42
N ARG A 144 -9.87 3.04 8.49
CA ARG A 144 -10.96 3.59 9.33
C ARG A 144 -11.72 4.69 8.61
N HIS A 145 -11.04 5.46 7.79
CA HIS A 145 -11.68 6.43 6.91
C HIS A 145 -12.62 5.73 5.92
N VAL A 146 -12.12 4.68 5.24
CA VAL A 146 -12.93 3.86 4.32
C VAL A 146 -14.09 3.17 5.05
N GLN A 147 -13.84 2.63 6.24
CA GLN A 147 -14.89 2.01 7.06
C GLN A 147 -16.02 2.99 7.42
N LYS A 148 -15.67 4.25 7.73
CA LYS A 148 -16.65 5.31 8.00
C LYS A 148 -17.44 5.67 6.73
N LYS A 149 -16.76 5.80 5.60
CA LYS A 149 -17.37 6.06 4.29
C LYS A 149 -18.44 5.02 3.94
N ARG A 150 -18.26 3.75 4.32
CA ARG A 150 -19.27 2.69 4.15
C ARG A 150 -20.65 3.12 4.68
N GLY A 151 -20.70 3.75 5.86
CA GLY A 151 -21.96 4.23 6.43
C GLY A 151 -22.60 5.37 5.62
N ASP A 152 -21.78 6.19 4.97
CA ASP A 152 -22.25 7.29 4.12
C ASP A 152 -22.73 6.75 2.76
N MET A 153 -22.11 5.70 2.21
CA MET A 153 -22.49 5.05 0.94
C MET A 153 -23.91 4.47 0.97
N VAL A 154 -24.31 3.92 2.13
CA VAL A 154 -25.69 3.40 2.31
C VAL A 154 -26.73 4.52 2.27
N ARG A 155 -26.33 5.77 2.62
CA ARG A 155 -27.21 6.93 2.68
C ARG A 155 -27.25 7.72 1.38
N ASP A 156 -26.09 7.88 0.73
CA ASP A 156 -25.94 8.63 -0.51
C ASP A 156 -24.75 8.10 -1.32
N PRO A 157 -25.00 7.19 -2.29
CA PRO A 157 -23.95 6.59 -3.11
C PRO A 157 -23.12 7.60 -3.93
N LEU A 158 -23.68 8.80 -4.22
CA LEU A 158 -22.99 9.82 -5.01
C LEU A 158 -22.06 10.72 -4.18
N SER A 159 -22.14 10.65 -2.84
CA SER A 159 -21.36 11.53 -1.93
C SER A 159 -19.98 10.99 -1.57
N VAL A 160 -19.56 9.86 -2.15
CA VAL A 160 -18.44 9.08 -1.63
C VAL A 160 -17.20 9.18 -2.51
N CYS A 161 -16.76 10.42 -2.73
CA CYS A 161 -15.48 10.68 -3.39
C CYS A 161 -14.61 11.58 -2.51
N ASP A 162 -13.31 11.35 -2.57
CA ASP A 162 -12.31 12.21 -1.95
C ASP A 162 -11.24 12.57 -2.98
N VAL A 163 -10.60 13.71 -2.82
CA VAL A 163 -9.38 14.08 -3.55
C VAL A 163 -8.23 14.07 -2.55
N ILE A 164 -7.22 13.26 -2.83
CA ILE A 164 -6.11 13.01 -1.91
C ILE A 164 -4.82 13.41 -2.62
N PRO A 165 -3.90 14.19 -2.01
CA PRO A 165 -2.57 14.39 -2.57
C PRO A 165 -1.88 13.05 -2.83
N LEU A 166 -1.20 12.93 -3.96
CA LEU A 166 -0.56 11.67 -4.39
C LEU A 166 0.35 11.09 -3.31
N GLU A 167 1.19 11.92 -2.68
CA GLU A 167 2.06 11.48 -1.59
C GLU A 167 1.25 10.89 -0.42
N ASP A 168 0.19 11.57 0.02
CA ASP A 168 -0.68 11.08 1.09
C ASP A 168 -1.34 9.74 0.71
N TYR A 169 -1.69 9.57 -0.57
CA TYR A 169 -2.28 8.34 -1.08
C TYR A 169 -1.27 7.19 -1.10
N LEU A 170 -0.07 7.42 -1.63
CA LEU A 170 0.98 6.40 -1.71
C LEU A 170 1.37 5.86 -0.32
N PHE A 171 1.40 6.75 0.69
CA PHE A 171 1.72 6.39 2.08
C PHE A 171 0.49 6.21 2.99
N ARG A 172 -0.71 6.01 2.41
CA ARG A 172 -1.97 5.93 3.16
C ARG A 172 -2.01 4.85 4.24
N HIS A 173 -1.24 3.78 4.07
CA HIS A 173 -1.13 2.67 5.01
C HIS A 173 0.06 2.78 5.98
N ASP A 174 0.89 3.82 5.86
CA ASP A 174 2.04 4.04 6.73
C ASP A 174 1.64 4.17 8.20
N ARG A 175 0.47 4.76 8.45
CA ARG A 175 -0.06 4.98 9.80
C ARG A 175 -0.94 3.81 10.26
N GLY A 176 -0.67 3.34 11.50
CA GLY A 176 -1.48 2.31 12.13
C GLY A 176 -1.20 0.90 11.62
N SER A 177 -0.13 0.71 10.82
CA SER A 177 0.21 -0.59 10.21
C SER A 177 -1.01 -1.24 9.57
N PHE A 178 -1.66 -0.49 8.68
CA PHE A 178 -2.94 -0.84 8.08
C PHE A 178 -4.03 -1.03 9.17
N TRP A 179 -4.49 -2.23 9.43
CA TRP A 179 -5.51 -2.54 10.43
C TRP A 179 -4.94 -3.10 11.76
N MET A 180 -3.67 -3.48 11.81
CA MET A 180 -3.08 -4.22 12.93
C MET A 180 -3.11 -3.44 14.24
N ALA A 181 -2.85 -2.16 14.21
CA ALA A 181 -2.85 -1.34 15.42
C ALA A 181 -4.23 -1.30 16.12
N SER A 182 -5.32 -1.47 15.40
CA SER A 182 -6.66 -1.48 15.99
C SER A 182 -6.95 -2.72 16.83
N TYR A 183 -6.31 -3.85 16.52
CA TYR A 183 -6.47 -5.09 17.29
C TYR A 183 -5.57 -5.14 18.53
N LYS A 184 -4.43 -4.48 18.48
CA LYS A 184 -3.43 -4.49 19.54
C LYS A 184 -3.66 -3.40 20.60
N MET A 185 -4.37 -2.34 20.28
CA MET A 185 -4.52 -1.18 21.16
C MET A 185 -6.00 -0.89 21.47
N PRO A 186 -6.35 -0.75 22.78
CA PRO A 186 -7.67 -0.29 23.15
C PRO A 186 -8.00 1.06 22.53
N SER A 187 -9.25 1.27 22.11
CA SER A 187 -9.71 2.38 21.29
C SER A 187 -9.36 3.79 21.82
N LEU A 188 -9.20 3.95 23.12
CA LEU A 188 -8.82 5.23 23.78
C LEU A 188 -7.32 5.52 23.67
N LEU A 189 -6.44 4.52 23.89
CA LEU A 189 -4.99 4.69 23.74
C LEU A 189 -4.58 4.82 22.26
N GLY A 190 -5.23 4.10 21.35
CA GLY A 190 -4.96 4.18 19.91
C GLY A 190 -5.27 5.54 19.30
N ARG A 191 -6.20 6.31 19.87
CA ARG A 191 -6.51 7.68 19.45
C ARG A 191 -5.45 8.69 19.86
N GLY A 192 -4.90 8.56 21.09
CA GLY A 192 -3.87 9.48 21.62
C GLY A 192 -2.46 9.19 21.11
N LEU A 193 -2.13 7.93 20.86
CA LEU A 193 -0.79 7.48 20.45
C LEU A 193 -0.69 7.15 18.96
N GLY A 194 -1.77 7.31 18.20
CA GLY A 194 -1.84 6.96 16.77
C GLY A 194 -0.79 7.67 15.89
N PHE A 195 -0.27 8.83 16.33
CA PHE A 195 0.80 9.53 15.64
C PHE A 195 2.17 8.84 15.81
N LEU A 196 2.37 8.07 16.90
CA LEU A 196 3.60 7.31 17.14
C LEU A 196 3.66 6.00 16.35
N LEU A 197 2.54 5.55 15.78
CA LEU A 197 2.41 4.28 15.08
C LEU A 197 2.59 4.42 13.56
N SER A 198 3.44 5.34 13.10
CA SER A 198 3.93 5.30 11.72
C SER A 198 4.86 4.10 11.52
N SER A 199 4.93 3.56 10.31
CA SER A 199 5.84 2.46 9.97
C SER A 199 7.29 2.80 10.35
N HIS A 200 7.70 4.05 10.14
CA HIS A 200 9.01 4.57 10.52
C HIS A 200 9.28 4.46 12.04
N ASN A 201 8.34 4.91 12.87
CA ASN A 201 8.50 4.85 14.33
C ASN A 201 8.43 3.41 14.84
N MET A 202 7.57 2.58 14.27
CA MET A 202 7.49 1.15 14.60
C MET A 202 8.78 0.43 14.24
N TYR A 203 9.38 0.73 13.08
CA TYR A 203 10.67 0.17 12.68
C TYR A 203 11.79 0.61 13.64
N LYS A 204 11.85 1.89 14.02
CA LYS A 204 12.81 2.38 15.02
C LYS A 204 12.62 1.70 16.38
N MET A 205 11.40 1.49 16.82
CA MET A 205 11.11 0.78 18.06
C MET A 205 11.53 -0.69 17.97
N ALA A 206 11.27 -1.36 16.87
CA ALA A 206 11.67 -2.74 16.62
C ALA A 206 13.19 -2.92 16.65
N THR A 207 13.93 -1.98 16.06
CA THR A 207 15.40 -2.01 16.02
C THR A 207 16.05 -1.58 17.34
N ALA A 208 15.41 -0.69 18.11
CA ALA A 208 15.92 -0.22 19.39
C ALA A 208 15.63 -1.17 20.58
N LEU A 209 14.56 -1.98 20.48
CA LEU A 209 14.09 -2.88 21.52
C LEU A 209 13.86 -4.30 20.97
N PRO A 210 14.93 -5.03 20.56
CA PRO A 210 14.79 -6.36 19.97
C PRO A 210 14.02 -7.33 20.89
N SER A 211 14.23 -7.24 22.22
CA SER A 211 13.59 -8.11 23.21
C SER A 211 12.06 -7.95 23.31
N VAL A 212 11.50 -6.84 22.85
CA VAL A 212 10.04 -6.62 22.82
C VAL A 212 9.42 -7.32 21.61
N PHE A 213 10.19 -7.48 20.53
CA PHE A 213 9.76 -8.13 19.30
C PHE A 213 10.11 -9.62 19.25
N ASP A 214 11.16 -10.06 19.94
CA ASP A 214 11.52 -11.49 20.07
C ASP A 214 10.42 -12.33 20.73
N LYS A 215 9.55 -11.70 21.53
CA LYS A 215 8.36 -12.36 22.10
C LYS A 215 7.10 -12.24 21.21
N SER A 216 7.19 -11.57 20.10
CA SER A 216 6.08 -11.39 19.16
C SER A 216 6.32 -12.18 17.87
N GLU A 217 6.33 -13.51 17.95
CA GLU A 217 6.13 -14.43 16.81
C GLU A 217 4.84 -14.12 16.01
N ILE A 218 4.17 -13.05 16.38
CA ILE A 218 2.82 -12.69 15.91
C ILE A 218 2.84 -11.84 14.63
N LEU A 219 3.98 -11.30 14.22
CA LEU A 219 4.05 -10.39 13.07
C LEU A 219 4.14 -11.10 11.70
N LEU A 220 4.24 -12.43 11.68
CA LEU A 220 4.33 -13.23 10.44
C LEU A 220 3.30 -14.36 10.33
N GLN A 221 2.42 -14.54 11.30
CA GLN A 221 1.29 -15.44 11.12
C GLN A 221 0.14 -14.68 10.43
N VAL A 222 0.16 -14.70 9.10
CA VAL A 222 -1.09 -14.70 8.34
C VAL A 222 -1.88 -15.89 8.88
N PRO A 223 -3.07 -15.70 9.48
CA PRO A 223 -3.87 -16.83 9.90
C PRO A 223 -4.08 -17.72 8.69
N PRO A 224 -3.89 -19.03 8.80
CA PRO A 224 -4.20 -19.92 7.70
C PRO A 224 -5.66 -19.65 7.31
N PHE A 225 -5.91 -19.43 6.04
CA PHE A 225 -7.27 -19.44 5.51
C PHE A 225 -7.89 -20.76 5.97
N ALA A 226 -8.83 -20.69 6.90
CA ALA A 226 -9.56 -21.87 7.31
C ALA A 226 -10.29 -22.37 6.05
N SER A 227 -9.79 -23.49 5.53
CA SER A 227 -10.49 -24.27 4.54
C SER A 227 -11.77 -24.82 5.20
N HIS A 228 -12.90 -24.23 4.88
CA HIS A 228 -14.23 -24.84 5.01
C HIS A 228 -15.03 -24.54 3.76
#